data_3cc5b2fa654480c6721df9ef17614c08
#
_entry.id   3cc5b2fa654480c6721df9ef17614c08
#
_cell.length_a   1.000
_cell.length_b   1.000
_cell.length_c   1.000
_cell.angle_alpha   90.00
_cell.angle_beta   90.00
_cell.angle_gamma   90.00
#
_symmetry.space_group_name_H-M   'P 1'
#
loop_
_entity.id
_entity.type
_entity.pdbx_description
1 polymer ?
#
loop_
_entity_poly.entity_id
_entity_poly.type
_entity_poly.pdbx_seq_one_letter_code
_entity_poly.pdbx_strand_id
1 'polypeptide(L)'
;VTKDFVKQVIMKEKPDGILATFGGQTGLNCLRDLHDSGILVEHNVKIMGTPVETIVATEDRGIFARKMEEIDQPVAPSETAESLEEAIKAIDKIGFPVIIRAAFALGGLGSGFAENMDEFKGMVINALKNSPQILIEKSLKGWKEIEYEVVRDKFNNCITVCNMEN
;
A
#
# COMPACT_ATOMS: atom_id res chain seq x y z
N VAL A 1 -17.89 -4.84 -7.30
CA VAL A 1 -18.11 -5.17 -5.88
C VAL A 1 -18.09 -3.87 -5.09
N THR A 2 -19.18 -3.54 -4.40
CA THR A 2 -19.29 -2.37 -3.56
C THR A 2 -19.88 -2.75 -2.21
N LYS A 3 -19.64 -1.92 -1.17
CA LYS A 3 -20.17 -2.16 0.19
C LYS A 3 -21.68 -2.36 0.21
N ASP A 4 -22.43 -1.62 -0.63
CA ASP A 4 -23.90 -1.68 -0.62
C ASP A 4 -24.43 -3.02 -1.15
N PHE A 5 -23.81 -3.55 -2.21
CA PHE A 5 -24.14 -4.89 -2.70
C PHE A 5 -23.74 -5.98 -1.70
N VAL A 6 -22.56 -5.85 -1.09
CA VAL A 6 -22.12 -6.83 -0.08
C VAL A 6 -23.00 -6.76 1.15
N LYS A 7 -23.45 -5.57 1.59
CA LYS A 7 -24.45 -5.43 2.66
C LYS A 7 -25.73 -6.21 2.34
N GLN A 8 -26.26 -6.09 1.11
CA GLN A 8 -27.46 -6.84 0.70
C GLN A 8 -27.24 -8.36 0.77
N VAL A 9 -26.06 -8.84 0.36
CA VAL A 9 -25.70 -10.26 0.47
C VAL A 9 -25.61 -10.68 1.94
N ILE A 10 -24.96 -9.90 2.79
CA ILE A 10 -24.86 -10.16 4.24
C ILE A 10 -26.26 -10.26 4.86
N MET A 11 -27.16 -9.33 4.56
CA MET A 11 -28.55 -9.34 5.07
C MET A 11 -29.32 -10.57 4.63
N LYS A 12 -29.10 -11.03 3.40
CA LYS A 12 -29.78 -12.18 2.82
C LYS A 12 -29.21 -13.50 3.32
N GLU A 13 -27.91 -13.67 3.26
CA GLU A 13 -27.22 -14.95 3.53
C GLU A 13 -26.82 -15.11 5.00
N LYS A 14 -26.75 -14.02 5.78
CA LYS A 14 -26.43 -13.99 7.22
C LYS A 14 -25.16 -14.79 7.55
N PRO A 15 -24.02 -14.52 6.89
CA PRO A 15 -22.80 -15.25 7.12
C PRO A 15 -22.22 -14.96 8.52
N ASP A 16 -21.52 -15.93 9.12
CA ASP A 16 -20.80 -15.76 10.38
C ASP A 16 -19.49 -14.96 10.20
N GLY A 17 -18.94 -14.92 8.98
CA GLY A 17 -17.69 -14.24 8.69
C GLY A 17 -17.46 -13.93 7.22
N ILE A 18 -16.47 -13.07 6.96
CA ILE A 18 -16.06 -12.64 5.63
C ILE A 18 -14.56 -12.80 5.45
N LEU A 19 -14.14 -13.34 4.30
CA LEU A 19 -12.76 -13.47 3.85
C LEU A 19 -12.54 -12.54 2.65
N ALA A 20 -11.88 -11.41 2.85
CA ALA A 20 -11.65 -10.44 1.78
C ALA A 20 -10.34 -10.65 1.01
N THR A 21 -9.35 -11.31 1.60
CA THR A 21 -8.02 -11.53 1.01
C THR A 21 -8.05 -12.35 -0.27
N PHE A 22 -9.10 -13.15 -0.50
CA PHE A 22 -9.32 -13.88 -1.75
C PHE A 22 -9.91 -13.03 -2.89
N GLY A 23 -10.29 -11.78 -2.61
CA GLY A 23 -10.90 -10.87 -3.58
C GLY A 23 -9.92 -9.87 -4.23
N GLY A 24 -8.61 -10.01 -3.98
CA GLY A 24 -7.60 -9.05 -4.42
C GLY A 24 -7.88 -7.64 -3.88
N GLN A 25 -7.29 -6.62 -4.50
CA GLN A 25 -7.42 -5.22 -4.05
C GLN A 25 -8.89 -4.75 -3.95
N THR A 26 -9.74 -5.22 -4.85
CA THR A 26 -11.18 -4.90 -4.82
C THR A 26 -11.85 -5.45 -3.56
N GLY A 27 -11.50 -6.67 -3.14
CA GLY A 27 -11.98 -7.27 -1.91
C GLY A 27 -11.48 -6.53 -0.67
N LEU A 28 -10.21 -6.18 -0.62
CA LEU A 28 -9.59 -5.45 0.48
C LEU A 28 -10.20 -4.06 0.66
N ASN A 29 -10.37 -3.30 -0.42
CA ASN A 29 -11.01 -2.00 -0.40
C ASN A 29 -12.46 -2.08 0.09
N CYS A 30 -13.22 -3.06 -0.42
CA CYS A 30 -14.60 -3.29 0.00
C CYS A 30 -14.70 -3.68 1.48
N LEU A 31 -13.78 -4.51 1.99
CA LEU A 31 -13.73 -4.86 3.42
C LEU A 31 -13.51 -3.64 4.29
N ARG A 32 -12.56 -2.76 3.91
CA ARG A 32 -12.32 -1.50 4.63
C ARG A 32 -13.58 -0.64 4.67
N ASP A 33 -14.26 -0.45 3.53
CA ASP A 33 -15.48 0.34 3.46
C ASP A 33 -16.62 -0.25 4.31
N LEU A 34 -16.76 -1.58 4.36
CA LEU A 34 -17.71 -2.30 5.22
C LEU A 34 -17.40 -2.13 6.71
N HIS A 35 -16.11 -2.20 7.06
CA HIS A 35 -15.64 -2.01 8.43
C HIS A 35 -15.90 -0.57 8.90
N ASP A 36 -15.46 0.42 8.14
CA ASP A 36 -15.56 1.84 8.48
C ASP A 36 -17.02 2.32 8.57
N SER A 37 -17.90 1.71 7.78
CA SER A 37 -19.36 1.99 7.85
C SER A 37 -20.09 1.27 8.99
N GLY A 38 -19.42 0.40 9.75
CA GLY A 38 -20.02 -0.36 10.86
C GLY A 38 -20.94 -1.52 10.44
N ILE A 39 -21.09 -1.79 9.16
CA ILE A 39 -22.00 -2.84 8.63
C ILE A 39 -21.65 -4.22 9.19
N LEU A 40 -20.37 -4.54 9.32
CA LEU A 40 -19.94 -5.85 9.85
C LEU A 40 -20.33 -6.04 11.31
N VAL A 41 -20.22 -4.97 12.10
CA VAL A 41 -20.63 -4.97 13.52
C VAL A 41 -22.15 -5.06 13.64
N GLU A 42 -22.89 -4.27 12.86
CA GLU A 42 -24.36 -4.25 12.81
C GLU A 42 -24.95 -5.65 12.57
N HIS A 43 -24.29 -6.41 11.67
CA HIS A 43 -24.77 -7.75 11.28
C HIS A 43 -24.01 -8.90 11.94
N ASN A 44 -23.14 -8.63 12.92
CA ASN A 44 -22.35 -9.63 13.65
C ASN A 44 -21.48 -10.52 12.72
N VAL A 45 -20.90 -9.94 11.66
CA VAL A 45 -20.04 -10.63 10.71
C VAL A 45 -18.60 -10.49 11.14
N LYS A 46 -17.91 -11.60 11.37
CA LYS A 46 -16.50 -11.62 11.77
C LYS A 46 -15.59 -11.46 10.55
N ILE A 47 -14.54 -10.67 10.71
CA ILE A 47 -13.47 -10.63 9.71
C ILE A 47 -12.57 -11.83 9.94
N MET A 48 -12.39 -12.62 8.89
CA MET A 48 -11.54 -13.81 8.88
C MET A 48 -10.30 -13.55 8.03
N GLY A 49 -9.16 -14.11 8.44
CA GLY A 49 -7.87 -13.85 7.81
C GLY A 49 -7.22 -12.58 8.34
N THR A 50 -6.62 -11.77 7.47
CA THR A 50 -5.87 -10.56 7.85
C THR A 50 -6.80 -9.49 8.46
N PRO A 51 -6.52 -8.96 9.66
CA PRO A 51 -7.27 -7.87 10.28
C PRO A 51 -7.23 -6.58 9.44
N VAL A 52 -8.29 -5.75 9.53
CA VAL A 52 -8.37 -4.49 8.75
C VAL A 52 -7.24 -3.54 9.09
N GLU A 53 -6.88 -3.42 10.38
CA GLU A 53 -5.78 -2.56 10.83
C GLU A 53 -4.44 -2.97 10.17
N THR A 54 -4.23 -4.28 9.97
CA THR A 54 -3.04 -4.80 9.28
C THR A 54 -3.10 -4.47 7.79
N ILE A 55 -4.27 -4.63 7.15
CA ILE A 55 -4.47 -4.25 5.75
C ILE A 55 -4.17 -2.76 5.57
N VAL A 56 -4.73 -1.90 6.41
CA VAL A 56 -4.46 -0.45 6.36
C VAL A 56 -2.99 -0.16 6.56
N ALA A 57 -2.35 -0.81 7.53
CA ALA A 57 -0.92 -0.60 7.82
C ALA A 57 0.00 -1.03 6.67
N THR A 58 -0.37 -2.04 5.90
CA THR A 58 0.42 -2.51 4.75
C THR A 58 0.15 -1.71 3.47
N GLU A 59 -1.06 -1.17 3.32
CA GLU A 59 -1.44 -0.36 2.16
C GLU A 59 -0.97 1.10 2.28
N ASP A 60 -0.92 1.65 3.50
CA ASP A 60 -0.43 3.01 3.73
C ASP A 60 1.09 3.01 3.95
N ARG A 61 1.81 3.62 3.00
CA ARG A 61 3.29 3.65 3.01
C ARG A 61 3.88 4.34 4.25
N GLY A 62 3.22 5.38 4.74
CA GLY A 62 3.68 6.10 5.92
C GLY A 62 3.48 5.30 7.20
N ILE A 63 2.34 4.61 7.32
CA ILE A 63 2.07 3.69 8.43
C ILE A 63 3.02 2.50 8.36
N PHE A 64 3.19 1.92 7.16
CA PHE A 64 4.11 0.80 6.95
C PHE A 64 5.55 1.14 7.34
N ALA A 65 6.08 2.28 6.88
CA ALA A 65 7.44 2.72 7.20
C ALA A 65 7.64 2.86 8.72
N ARG A 66 6.70 3.49 9.44
CA ARG A 66 6.75 3.57 10.91
C ARG A 66 6.72 2.21 11.59
N LYS A 67 5.87 1.29 11.08
CA LYS A 67 5.81 -0.08 11.62
C LYS A 67 7.10 -0.86 11.41
N MET A 68 7.77 -0.66 10.29
CA MET A 68 9.08 -1.26 10.03
C MET A 68 10.15 -0.66 10.94
N GLU A 69 10.12 0.66 11.17
CA GLU A 69 11.02 1.33 12.10
C GLU A 69 10.84 0.81 13.55
N GLU A 70 9.58 0.60 14.00
CA GLU A 70 9.27 0.02 15.34
C GLU A 70 9.92 -1.35 15.57
N ILE A 71 10.21 -2.10 14.51
CA ILE A 71 10.81 -3.44 14.56
C ILE A 71 12.23 -3.48 13.97
N ASP A 72 12.88 -2.32 13.83
CA ASP A 72 14.25 -2.19 13.29
C ASP A 72 14.43 -2.82 11.90
N GLN A 73 13.41 -2.78 11.06
CA GLN A 73 13.50 -3.27 9.68
C GLN A 73 13.63 -2.12 8.69
N PRO A 74 14.64 -2.16 7.79
CA PRO A 74 14.83 -1.12 6.80
C PRO A 74 13.72 -1.14 5.74
N VAL A 75 13.32 0.04 5.29
CA VAL A 75 12.49 0.26 4.10
C VAL A 75 13.28 1.08 3.08
N ALA A 76 12.86 1.05 1.82
CA ALA A 76 13.45 1.94 0.82
C ALA A 76 13.27 3.40 1.26
N PRO A 77 14.36 4.19 1.35
CA PRO A 77 14.27 5.60 1.70
C PRO A 77 13.31 6.34 0.78
N SER A 78 12.37 7.08 1.34
CA SER A 78 11.37 7.82 0.58
C SER A 78 11.01 9.14 1.24
N GLU A 79 10.65 10.13 0.44
CA GLU A 79 10.18 11.45 0.87
C GLU A 79 9.02 11.87 -0.01
N THR A 80 8.10 12.65 0.54
CA THR A 80 7.04 13.30 -0.24
C THR A 80 7.45 14.71 -0.61
N ALA A 81 6.92 15.23 -1.72
CA ALA A 81 7.13 16.61 -2.13
C ALA A 81 5.88 17.16 -2.83
N GLU A 82 5.58 18.44 -2.56
CA GLU A 82 4.49 19.21 -3.17
C GLU A 82 5.00 20.29 -4.12
N SER A 83 6.34 20.45 -4.18
CA SER A 83 7.04 21.39 -5.03
C SER A 83 8.33 20.81 -5.58
N LEU A 84 8.85 21.41 -6.67
CA LEU A 84 10.15 21.05 -7.20
C LEU A 84 11.28 21.34 -6.21
N GLU A 85 11.16 22.38 -5.42
CA GLU A 85 12.16 22.75 -4.41
C GLU A 85 12.24 21.69 -3.30
N GLU A 86 11.10 21.22 -2.80
CA GLU A 86 11.04 20.12 -1.82
C GLU A 86 11.57 18.82 -2.42
N ALA A 87 11.24 18.54 -3.68
CA ALA A 87 11.74 17.35 -4.37
C ALA A 87 13.27 17.37 -4.51
N ILE A 88 13.89 18.54 -4.76
CA ILE A 88 15.36 18.66 -4.80
C ILE A 88 15.96 18.40 -3.42
N LYS A 89 15.35 18.90 -2.34
CA LYS A 89 15.81 18.59 -0.98
C LYS A 89 15.67 17.11 -0.63
N ALA A 90 14.63 16.46 -1.14
CA ALA A 90 14.42 15.03 -0.95
C ALA A 90 15.51 14.20 -1.64
N ILE A 91 15.87 14.55 -2.90
CA ILE A 91 16.90 13.83 -3.64
C ILE A 91 18.30 13.97 -3.01
N ASP A 92 18.58 15.09 -2.36
CA ASP A 92 19.85 15.28 -1.65
C ASP A 92 20.02 14.28 -0.48
N LYS A 93 18.91 13.84 0.10
CA LYS A 93 18.90 12.82 1.17
C LYS A 93 18.92 11.40 0.61
N ILE A 94 18.12 11.13 -0.44
CA ILE A 94 17.89 9.78 -0.96
C ILE A 94 18.99 9.34 -1.91
N GLY A 95 19.45 10.25 -2.78
CA GLY A 95 20.43 9.98 -3.85
C GLY A 95 19.84 9.14 -4.99
N PHE A 96 20.43 9.28 -6.20
CA PHE A 96 20.03 8.52 -7.38
C PHE A 96 20.48 7.04 -7.32
N PRO A 97 19.81 6.13 -8.07
CA PRO A 97 18.59 6.33 -8.83
C PRO A 97 17.33 6.33 -7.92
N VAL A 98 16.28 6.99 -8.40
CA VAL A 98 14.99 7.06 -7.69
C VAL A 98 13.81 6.70 -8.60
N ILE A 99 12.71 6.31 -7.97
CA ILE A 99 11.39 6.25 -8.61
C ILE A 99 10.53 7.40 -8.09
N ILE A 100 9.82 8.07 -9.00
CA ILE A 100 8.85 9.11 -8.69
C ILE A 100 7.46 8.52 -8.91
N ARG A 101 6.54 8.77 -7.99
CA ARG A 101 5.14 8.31 -8.07
C ARG A 101 4.22 9.46 -7.74
N ALA A 102 3.26 9.75 -8.60
CA ALA A 102 2.17 10.67 -8.28
C ALA A 102 1.25 10.04 -7.24
N ALA A 103 0.95 10.76 -6.14
CA ALA A 103 0.24 10.20 -4.98
C ALA A 103 -1.18 9.72 -5.29
N PHE A 104 -1.84 10.31 -6.31
CA PHE A 104 -3.25 10.05 -6.64
C PHE A 104 -3.49 9.72 -8.12
N ALA A 105 -2.45 9.32 -8.87
CA ALA A 105 -2.59 9.01 -10.29
C ALA A 105 -3.07 7.57 -10.50
N LEU A 106 -4.20 7.42 -11.18
CA LEU A 106 -4.68 6.15 -11.69
C LEU A 106 -3.83 5.70 -12.90
N GLY A 107 -3.44 4.42 -12.94
CA GLY A 107 -2.81 3.83 -14.11
C GLY A 107 -1.34 4.18 -14.35
N GLY A 108 -0.59 4.64 -13.31
CA GLY A 108 0.85 4.90 -13.43
C GLY A 108 1.23 6.16 -14.19
N LEU A 109 0.27 7.02 -14.55
CA LEU A 109 0.51 8.33 -15.16
C LEU A 109 1.30 9.22 -14.19
N GLY A 110 2.46 9.70 -14.64
CA GLY A 110 3.35 10.55 -13.83
C GLY A 110 4.30 9.77 -12.91
N SER A 111 4.42 8.43 -13.08
CA SER A 111 5.42 7.63 -12.40
C SER A 111 6.57 7.28 -13.34
N GLY A 112 7.80 7.23 -12.82
CA GLY A 112 8.97 6.87 -13.61
C GLY A 112 10.25 6.82 -12.80
N PHE A 113 11.31 6.30 -13.43
CA PHE A 113 12.64 6.21 -12.85
C PHE A 113 13.48 7.39 -13.33
N ALA A 114 14.24 7.97 -12.43
CA ALA A 114 15.25 8.98 -12.75
C ALA A 114 16.63 8.51 -12.27
N GLU A 115 17.61 8.56 -13.16
CA GLU A 115 18.99 8.19 -12.89
C GLU A 115 19.87 9.41 -12.65
N ASN A 116 19.40 10.60 -13.03
CA ASN A 116 20.10 11.86 -12.91
C ASN A 116 19.16 13.04 -12.65
N MET A 117 19.74 14.19 -12.34
CA MET A 117 19.01 15.40 -11.95
C MET A 117 18.13 15.97 -13.09
N ASP A 118 18.56 15.85 -14.35
CA ASP A 118 17.81 16.42 -15.48
C ASP A 118 16.52 15.61 -15.74
N GLU A 119 16.63 14.28 -15.76
CA GLU A 119 15.47 13.38 -15.82
C GLU A 119 14.54 13.60 -14.64
N PHE A 120 15.10 13.70 -13.43
CA PHE A 120 14.37 13.92 -12.20
C PHE A 120 13.51 15.19 -12.26
N LYS A 121 14.10 16.33 -12.61
CA LYS A 121 13.37 17.61 -12.69
C LYS A 121 12.23 17.54 -13.72
N GLY A 122 12.48 16.96 -14.88
CA GLY A 122 11.46 16.79 -15.91
C GLY A 122 10.27 15.96 -15.44
N MET A 123 10.54 14.85 -14.76
CA MET A 123 9.51 13.97 -14.19
C MET A 123 8.72 14.63 -13.05
N VAL A 124 9.41 15.30 -12.11
CA VAL A 124 8.78 16.01 -10.99
C VAL A 124 7.81 17.07 -11.50
N ILE A 125 8.26 17.92 -12.45
CA ILE A 125 7.41 18.97 -13.04
C ILE A 125 6.17 18.35 -13.71
N ASN A 126 6.33 17.24 -14.41
CA ASN A 126 5.22 16.56 -15.08
C ASN A 126 4.26 15.90 -14.09
N ALA A 127 4.78 15.26 -13.05
CA ALA A 127 3.99 14.59 -12.02
C ALA A 127 3.17 15.61 -11.18
N LEU A 128 3.77 16.74 -10.80
CA LEU A 128 3.11 17.80 -10.05
C LEU A 128 2.04 18.57 -10.83
N LYS A 129 2.03 18.51 -12.17
CA LYS A 129 0.91 19.02 -12.98
C LYS A 129 -0.38 18.23 -12.78
N ASN A 130 -0.25 16.94 -12.45
CA ASN A 130 -1.37 16.00 -12.40
C ASN A 130 -1.69 15.53 -10.97
N SER A 131 -0.85 15.87 -10.00
CA SER A 131 -1.01 15.48 -8.60
C SER A 131 -0.50 16.59 -7.69
N PRO A 132 -1.21 16.94 -6.61
CA PRO A 132 -0.74 17.94 -5.65
C PRO A 132 0.49 17.48 -4.88
N GLN A 133 0.75 16.19 -4.83
CA GLN A 133 1.86 15.58 -4.09
C GLN A 133 2.45 14.42 -4.87
N ILE A 134 3.76 14.26 -4.77
CA ILE A 134 4.51 13.13 -5.30
C ILE A 134 5.27 12.41 -4.18
N LEU A 135 5.52 11.12 -4.38
CA LEU A 135 6.45 10.32 -3.60
C LEU A 135 7.74 10.13 -4.40
N ILE A 136 8.87 10.36 -3.76
CA ILE A 136 10.21 10.11 -4.29
C ILE A 136 10.80 8.99 -3.43
N GLU A 137 11.19 7.89 -4.05
CA GLU A 137 11.63 6.69 -3.37
C GLU A 137 12.92 6.18 -3.99
N LYS A 138 13.84 5.68 -3.18
CA LYS A 138 15.05 5.02 -3.66
C LYS A 138 14.71 3.88 -4.61
N SER A 139 15.27 3.91 -5.81
CA SER A 139 15.07 2.81 -6.75
C SER A 139 15.83 1.56 -6.29
N LEU A 140 15.12 0.46 -6.20
CA LEU A 140 15.68 -0.87 -5.95
C LEU A 140 15.77 -1.70 -7.24
N LYS A 141 15.74 -1.04 -8.42
CA LYS A 141 15.87 -1.72 -9.71
C LYS A 141 17.16 -2.55 -9.75
N GLY A 142 17.03 -3.81 -10.11
CA GLY A 142 18.13 -4.77 -10.15
C GLY A 142 18.43 -5.48 -8.82
N TRP A 143 17.72 -5.15 -7.77
CA TRP A 143 17.73 -5.93 -6.54
C TRP A 143 16.91 -7.22 -6.73
N LYS A 144 17.26 -8.25 -5.97
CA LYS A 144 16.48 -9.48 -5.92
C LYS A 144 15.23 -9.24 -5.08
N GLU A 145 14.06 -9.50 -5.65
CA GLU A 145 12.77 -9.46 -4.95
C GLU A 145 12.37 -10.87 -4.54
N ILE A 146 12.10 -11.03 -3.26
CA ILE A 146 11.69 -12.33 -2.69
C ILE A 146 10.44 -12.09 -1.84
N GLU A 147 9.39 -12.82 -2.16
CA GLU A 147 8.14 -12.85 -1.39
C GLU A 147 8.07 -14.11 -0.54
N TYR A 148 7.42 -13.99 0.62
CA TYR A 148 7.10 -15.11 1.49
C TYR A 148 5.61 -15.19 1.75
N GLU A 149 5.02 -16.36 1.52
CA GLU A 149 3.67 -16.65 1.99
C GLU A 149 3.71 -17.02 3.47
N VAL A 150 3.09 -16.21 4.30
CA VAL A 150 3.10 -16.38 5.76
C VAL A 150 1.69 -16.63 6.27
N VAL A 151 1.50 -17.69 7.03
CA VAL A 151 0.24 -18.00 7.70
C VAL A 151 0.43 -17.96 9.21
N ARG A 152 -0.46 -17.23 9.89
CA ARG A 152 -0.46 -17.11 11.35
C ARG A 152 -1.86 -17.39 11.89
N ASP A 153 -1.94 -18.27 12.89
CA ASP A 153 -3.20 -18.61 13.53
C ASP A 153 -3.51 -17.69 14.75
N LYS A 154 -4.71 -17.86 15.33
CA LYS A 154 -5.14 -17.10 16.51
C LYS A 154 -4.36 -17.41 17.79
N PHE A 155 -3.58 -18.49 17.81
CA PHE A 155 -2.72 -18.89 18.93
C PHE A 155 -1.29 -18.42 18.74
N ASN A 156 -1.02 -17.59 17.72
CA ASN A 156 0.30 -17.06 17.42
C ASN A 156 1.29 -18.10 16.83
N ASN A 157 0.81 -19.23 16.37
CA ASN A 157 1.64 -20.12 15.56
C ASN A 157 1.82 -19.48 14.18
N CYS A 158 3.06 -19.37 13.74
CA CYS A 158 3.42 -18.72 12.49
C CYS A 158 4.29 -19.67 11.65
N ILE A 159 3.91 -19.85 10.40
CA ILE A 159 4.67 -20.65 9.44
C ILE A 159 4.91 -19.84 8.16
N THR A 160 6.06 -20.04 7.56
CA THR A 160 6.37 -19.63 6.21
C THR A 160 6.07 -20.80 5.27
N VAL A 161 5.06 -20.67 4.42
CA VAL A 161 4.60 -21.78 3.56
C VAL A 161 5.57 -21.97 2.40
N CYS A 162 5.94 -20.91 1.71
CA CYS A 162 6.88 -20.91 0.61
C CYS A 162 7.51 -19.55 0.44
N ASN A 163 8.55 -19.48 -0.37
CA ASN A 163 9.13 -18.27 -0.89
C ASN A 163 9.05 -18.28 -2.43
N MET A 164 8.92 -17.10 -3.01
CA MET A 164 8.93 -16.88 -4.45
C MET A 164 9.91 -15.79 -4.79
N GLU A 165 10.59 -15.92 -5.92
CA GLU A 165 11.41 -14.88 -6.52
C GLU A 165 10.62 -14.25 -7.66
N ASN A 166 10.47 -12.93 -7.64
CA ASN A 166 9.81 -12.12 -8.68
C ASN A 166 10.83 -11.47 -9.63
#